data_e1cea8c75f781feedeb7f8ad99a78dd3
#
_entry.id   e1cea8c75f781feedeb7f8ad99a78dd3
#
_cell.length_a   1.000
_cell.length_b   1.000
_cell.length_c   1.000
_cell.angle_alpha   90.00
_cell.angle_beta   90.00
_cell.angle_gamma   90.00
#
_symmetry.space_group_name_H-M   'P 1'
#
loop_
_entity.id
_entity.type
_entity.pdbx_description
1 polymer ?
#
loop_
_entity_poly.entity_id
_entity_poly.type
_entity_poly.pdbx_seq_one_letter_code
_entity_poly.pdbx_strand_id
1 'polypeptide(L)'
;MLVVDDERAIRLLCRINLAASGMEVLEAEDGRVGLELARKERPDLVLLDVMMPEVDGWTVARELAESDETRDIPVVFLTARADAADKRLGEQLGGVGYLVKPFDPVYIGDYVEHVLSRLERGERDQLRREISSDPER
;
A
#
# COMPACT_ATOMS: atom_id res chain seq x y z
N MET A 1 7.49 -7.18 -3.38
CA MET A 1 6.78 -6.01 -2.85
C MET A 1 6.92 -4.83 -3.80
N LEU A 2 5.86 -4.09 -3.99
CA LEU A 2 5.83 -2.96 -4.93
C LEU A 2 5.53 -1.66 -4.18
N VAL A 3 6.36 -0.63 -4.40
CA VAL A 3 6.14 0.71 -3.86
C VAL A 3 5.77 1.64 -5.00
N VAL A 4 4.58 2.23 -4.94
CA VAL A 4 4.07 3.17 -5.94
C VAL A 4 3.95 4.54 -5.31
N ASP A 5 4.82 5.46 -5.68
CA ASP A 5 4.86 6.83 -5.14
C ASP A 5 5.59 7.72 -6.13
N ASP A 6 5.06 8.90 -6.40
CA ASP A 6 5.70 9.84 -7.33
C ASP A 6 6.93 10.54 -6.71
N GLU A 7 7.07 10.50 -5.39
CA GLU A 7 8.22 11.09 -4.72
C GLU A 7 9.38 10.10 -4.65
N ARG A 8 10.46 10.41 -5.35
CA ARG A 8 11.65 9.56 -5.39
C ARG A 8 12.22 9.29 -4.00
N ALA A 9 12.25 10.32 -3.14
CA ALA A 9 12.79 10.19 -1.80
C ALA A 9 12.02 9.16 -0.97
N ILE A 10 10.69 9.15 -1.09
CA ILE A 10 9.84 8.19 -0.38
C ILE A 10 10.11 6.78 -0.89
N ARG A 11 10.16 6.60 -2.22
CA ARG A 11 10.46 5.27 -2.80
C ARG A 11 11.81 4.76 -2.31
N LEU A 12 12.82 5.61 -2.28
CA LEU A 12 14.16 5.23 -1.84
C LEU A 12 14.18 4.81 -0.38
N LEU A 13 13.54 5.61 0.49
CA LEU A 13 13.46 5.29 1.92
C LEU A 13 12.73 3.96 2.17
N CYS A 14 11.62 3.75 1.47
CA CYS A 14 10.88 2.49 1.57
C CYS A 14 11.74 1.33 1.09
N ARG A 15 12.39 1.47 -0.05
CA ARG A 15 13.22 0.40 -0.61
C ARG A 15 14.35 0.02 0.35
N ILE A 16 15.07 0.99 0.88
CA ILE A 16 16.20 0.73 1.79
C ILE A 16 15.72 -0.01 3.03
N ASN A 17 14.66 0.46 3.64
CA ASN A 17 14.17 -0.11 4.89
C ASN A 17 13.49 -1.47 4.70
N LEU A 18 12.77 -1.67 3.62
CA LEU A 18 12.17 -2.96 3.30
C LEU A 18 13.22 -3.98 2.90
N ALA A 19 14.23 -3.57 2.13
CA ALA A 19 15.33 -4.47 1.77
C ALA A 19 16.12 -4.89 3.01
N ALA A 20 16.28 -4.01 3.98
CA ALA A 20 16.92 -4.34 5.25
C ALA A 20 16.16 -5.42 6.02
N SER A 21 14.85 -5.53 5.80
CA SER A 21 14.01 -6.60 6.38
C SER A 21 13.97 -7.86 5.50
N GLY A 22 14.80 -7.93 4.48
CA GLY A 22 14.90 -9.10 3.61
C GLY A 22 13.88 -9.17 2.48
N MET A 23 13.20 -8.08 2.18
CA MET A 23 12.18 -8.04 1.14
C MET A 23 12.75 -7.56 -0.19
N GLU A 24 12.30 -8.17 -1.30
CA GLU A 24 12.57 -7.66 -2.63
C GLU A 24 11.60 -6.53 -2.94
N VAL A 25 12.11 -5.41 -3.43
CA VAL A 25 11.31 -4.21 -3.66
C VAL A 25 11.38 -3.78 -5.11
N LEU A 26 10.20 -3.61 -5.72
CA LEU A 26 10.03 -3.00 -7.01
C LEU A 26 9.49 -1.58 -6.79
N GLU A 27 9.85 -0.66 -7.66
CA GLU A 27 9.42 0.73 -7.56
C GLU A 27 8.65 1.16 -8.81
N ALA A 28 7.60 1.95 -8.61
CA ALA A 28 6.86 2.59 -9.67
C ALA A 28 6.70 4.08 -9.35
N GLU A 29 6.98 4.93 -10.31
CA GLU A 29 6.91 6.38 -10.11
C GLU A 29 5.54 6.99 -10.36
N ASP A 30 4.62 6.21 -10.93
CA ASP A 30 3.26 6.65 -11.16
C ASP A 30 2.30 5.46 -11.16
N GLY A 31 0.99 5.78 -11.23
CA GLY A 31 -0.05 4.76 -11.14
C GLY A 31 -0.06 3.78 -12.31
N ARG A 32 0.25 4.25 -13.52
CA ARG A 32 0.24 3.39 -14.69
C ARG A 32 1.36 2.36 -14.63
N VAL A 33 2.57 2.79 -14.28
CA VAL A 33 3.69 1.87 -14.08
C VAL A 33 3.40 0.90 -12.95
N GLY A 34 2.77 1.40 -11.88
CA GLY A 34 2.36 0.55 -10.75
C GLY A 34 1.41 -0.55 -11.17
N LEU A 35 0.40 -0.23 -11.97
CA LEU A 35 -0.54 -1.22 -12.48
C LEU A 35 0.13 -2.26 -13.37
N GLU A 36 1.01 -1.82 -14.26
CA GLU A 36 1.74 -2.72 -15.14
C GLU A 36 2.61 -3.70 -14.35
N LEU A 37 3.34 -3.19 -13.36
CA LEU A 37 4.21 -4.03 -12.53
C LEU A 37 3.40 -4.97 -11.64
N ALA A 38 2.27 -4.52 -11.11
CA ALA A 38 1.42 -5.40 -10.30
C ALA A 38 0.88 -6.58 -11.11
N ARG A 39 0.48 -6.34 -12.34
CA ARG A 39 -0.01 -7.39 -13.23
C ARG A 39 1.07 -8.37 -13.63
N LYS A 40 2.27 -7.84 -13.93
CA LYS A 40 3.38 -8.65 -14.40
C LYS A 40 4.05 -9.43 -13.28
N GLU A 41 4.33 -8.77 -12.19
CA GLU A 41 5.17 -9.34 -11.12
C GLU A 41 4.36 -9.93 -9.97
N ARG A 42 3.09 -9.58 -9.83
CA ARG A 42 2.19 -10.05 -8.76
C ARG A 42 2.84 -10.02 -7.39
N PRO A 43 3.19 -8.81 -6.90
CA PRO A 43 3.87 -8.68 -5.62
C PRO A 43 3.01 -9.15 -4.45
N ASP A 44 3.66 -9.50 -3.35
CA ASP A 44 2.98 -9.93 -2.13
C ASP A 44 2.21 -8.80 -1.45
N LEU A 45 2.59 -7.56 -1.72
CA LEU A 45 1.94 -6.38 -1.16
C LEU A 45 2.31 -5.16 -1.99
N VAL A 46 1.37 -4.22 -2.10
CA VAL A 46 1.58 -2.92 -2.76
C VAL A 46 1.47 -1.82 -1.71
N LEU A 47 2.51 -1.00 -1.59
CA LEU A 47 2.44 0.27 -0.88
C LEU A 47 2.09 1.33 -1.91
N LEU A 48 0.96 1.99 -1.76
CA LEU A 48 0.37 2.82 -2.78
C LEU A 48 0.09 4.23 -2.28
N ASP A 49 0.79 5.21 -2.86
CA ASP A 49 0.52 6.61 -2.60
C ASP A 49 -0.82 7.01 -3.21
N VAL A 50 -1.65 7.69 -2.43
CA VAL A 50 -2.96 8.14 -2.86
C VAL A 50 -2.86 9.38 -3.75
N MET A 51 -1.97 10.32 -3.39
CA MET A 51 -1.90 11.63 -4.06
C MET A 51 -0.79 11.68 -5.09
N MET A 52 -1.08 11.17 -6.28
CA MET A 52 -0.16 11.20 -7.40
C MET A 52 -0.78 11.97 -8.57
N PRO A 53 0.04 12.64 -9.41
CA PRO A 53 -0.49 13.29 -10.60
C PRO A 53 -1.03 12.28 -11.61
N GLU A 54 -1.95 12.71 -12.45
CA GLU A 54 -2.61 11.96 -13.52
C GLU A 54 -3.50 10.83 -12.98
N VAL A 55 -2.95 9.69 -12.63
CA VAL A 55 -3.72 8.55 -12.09
C VAL A 55 -3.45 8.45 -10.59
N ASP A 56 -4.44 8.83 -9.78
CA ASP A 56 -4.28 8.79 -8.33
C ASP A 56 -4.34 7.36 -7.79
N GLY A 57 -3.94 7.22 -6.51
CA GLY A 57 -3.89 5.90 -5.88
C GLY A 57 -5.25 5.23 -5.71
N TRP A 58 -6.31 6.00 -5.55
CA TRP A 58 -7.66 5.43 -5.45
C TRP A 58 -8.05 4.72 -6.75
N THR A 59 -7.74 5.33 -7.88
CA THR A 59 -7.99 4.74 -9.20
C THR A 59 -7.18 3.46 -9.38
N VAL A 60 -5.90 3.49 -8.99
CA VAL A 60 -5.04 2.30 -9.06
C VAL A 60 -5.62 1.17 -8.21
N ALA A 61 -6.02 1.47 -6.97
CA ALA A 61 -6.59 0.47 -6.07
C ALA A 61 -7.88 -0.14 -6.64
N ARG A 62 -8.73 0.69 -7.24
CA ARG A 62 -9.96 0.22 -7.86
C ARG A 62 -9.67 -0.72 -9.02
N GLU A 63 -8.74 -0.35 -9.89
CA GLU A 63 -8.39 -1.19 -11.03
C GLU A 63 -7.74 -2.51 -10.59
N LEU A 64 -6.92 -2.48 -9.54
CA LEU A 64 -6.36 -3.72 -8.97
C LEU A 64 -7.48 -4.63 -8.44
N ALA A 65 -8.46 -4.04 -7.76
CA ALA A 65 -9.57 -4.81 -7.18
C ALA A 65 -10.52 -5.40 -8.22
N GLU A 66 -10.64 -4.75 -9.37
CA GLU A 66 -11.55 -5.18 -10.44
C GLU A 66 -10.97 -6.23 -11.38
N SER A 67 -9.68 -6.46 -11.33
CA SER A 67 -9.02 -7.44 -12.20
C SER A 67 -8.79 -8.76 -11.47
N ASP A 68 -9.15 -9.86 -12.11
CA ASP A 68 -8.93 -11.20 -11.56
C ASP A 68 -7.46 -11.49 -11.29
N GLU A 69 -6.57 -10.87 -12.07
CA GLU A 69 -5.13 -11.09 -11.95
C GLU A 69 -4.53 -10.43 -10.71
N THR A 70 -5.15 -9.35 -10.21
CA THR A 70 -4.56 -8.51 -9.17
C THR A 70 -5.42 -8.32 -7.93
N ARG A 71 -6.68 -8.75 -7.96
CA ARG A 71 -7.63 -8.46 -6.86
C ARG A 71 -7.21 -9.01 -5.50
N ASP A 72 -6.40 -10.06 -5.48
CA ASP A 72 -5.94 -10.67 -4.23
C ASP A 72 -4.65 -10.04 -3.69
N ILE A 73 -4.03 -9.15 -4.44
CA ILE A 73 -2.83 -8.45 -3.98
C ILE A 73 -3.22 -7.45 -2.89
N PRO A 74 -2.67 -7.57 -1.68
CA PRO A 74 -3.01 -6.64 -0.61
C PRO A 74 -2.41 -5.26 -0.85
N VAL A 75 -3.17 -4.21 -0.51
CA VAL A 75 -2.77 -2.82 -0.71
C VAL A 75 -2.72 -2.09 0.63
N VAL A 76 -1.61 -1.43 0.89
CA VAL A 76 -1.46 -0.49 2.00
C VAL A 76 -1.37 0.90 1.42
N PHE A 77 -2.25 1.81 1.82
CA PHE A 77 -2.26 3.18 1.32
C PHE A 77 -1.26 4.06 2.06
N LEU A 78 -0.53 4.88 1.31
CA LEU A 78 0.35 5.91 1.85
C LEU A 78 -0.24 7.27 1.48
N THR A 79 -0.44 8.15 2.45
CA THR A 79 -1.06 9.43 2.15
C THR A 79 -0.78 10.47 3.22
N ALA A 80 -0.78 11.75 2.82
CA ALA A 80 -0.73 12.87 3.76
C ALA A 80 -2.09 13.11 4.44
N ARG A 81 -3.14 12.41 4.02
CA ARG A 81 -4.50 12.60 4.52
C ARG A 81 -4.89 11.53 5.52
N ALA A 82 -5.40 11.96 6.66
CA ALA A 82 -5.79 11.06 7.74
C ALA A 82 -7.29 11.20 8.11
N ASP A 83 -8.10 11.85 7.27
CA ASP A 83 -9.51 12.06 7.62
C ASP A 83 -10.32 10.77 7.49
N ALA A 84 -11.46 10.77 8.18
CA ALA A 84 -12.31 9.58 8.27
C ALA A 84 -12.90 9.17 6.92
N ALA A 85 -13.17 10.14 6.03
CA ALA A 85 -13.73 9.85 4.72
C ALA A 85 -12.71 9.09 3.85
N ASP A 86 -11.45 9.51 3.85
CA ASP A 86 -10.40 8.84 3.09
C ASP A 86 -10.11 7.45 3.63
N LYS A 87 -10.10 7.29 4.95
CA LYS A 87 -9.91 5.97 5.57
C LYS A 87 -11.04 5.01 5.20
N ARG A 88 -12.28 5.48 5.19
CA ARG A 88 -13.42 4.66 4.76
C ARG A 88 -13.30 4.25 3.30
N LEU A 89 -12.83 5.16 2.45
CA LEU A 89 -12.60 4.84 1.05
C LEU A 89 -11.53 3.77 0.88
N GLY A 90 -10.44 3.88 1.63
CA GLY A 90 -9.40 2.85 1.64
C GLY A 90 -9.94 1.49 2.07
N GLU A 91 -10.78 1.46 3.10
CA GLU A 91 -11.44 0.25 3.54
C GLU A 91 -12.36 -0.33 2.46
N GLN A 92 -13.17 0.52 1.83
CA GLN A 92 -14.09 0.10 0.77
C GLN A 92 -13.38 -0.47 -0.45
N LEU A 93 -12.19 0.04 -0.76
CA LEU A 93 -11.38 -0.43 -1.88
C LEU A 93 -10.54 -1.67 -1.53
N GLY A 94 -10.74 -2.23 -0.35
CA GLY A 94 -10.09 -3.47 0.02
C GLY A 94 -8.67 -3.33 0.54
N GLY A 95 -8.30 -2.14 1.01
CA GLY A 95 -7.00 -1.94 1.63
C GLY A 95 -6.84 -2.76 2.89
N VAL A 96 -5.60 -3.14 3.19
CA VAL A 96 -5.27 -3.88 4.41
C VAL A 96 -4.48 -3.03 5.40
N GLY A 97 -4.15 -1.80 5.03
CA GLY A 97 -3.45 -0.88 5.90
C GLY A 97 -3.49 0.55 5.35
N TYR A 98 -3.12 1.49 6.20
CA TYR A 98 -3.19 2.90 5.88
C TYR A 98 -2.12 3.63 6.68
N LEU A 99 -1.10 4.17 6.00
CA LEU A 99 -0.01 4.90 6.64
C LEU A 99 -0.09 6.37 6.27
N VAL A 100 -0.05 7.23 7.28
CA VAL A 100 -0.11 8.68 7.09
C VAL A 100 1.30 9.26 7.04
N LYS A 101 1.57 10.05 6.01
CA LYS A 101 2.84 10.76 5.87
C LYS A 101 2.83 12.02 6.75
N PRO A 102 3.93 12.42 7.35
CA PRO A 102 5.21 11.70 7.35
C PRO A 102 5.20 10.52 8.31
N PHE A 103 5.77 9.40 7.90
CA PHE A 103 5.95 8.24 8.75
C PHE A 103 7.44 8.00 8.98
N ASP A 104 7.78 7.27 10.04
CA ASP A 104 9.16 6.91 10.31
C ASP A 104 9.58 5.79 9.35
N PRO A 105 10.55 6.05 8.43
CA PRO A 105 10.95 5.01 7.48
C PRO A 105 11.50 3.74 8.13
N VAL A 106 12.09 3.85 9.30
CA VAL A 106 12.62 2.70 10.03
C VAL A 106 11.50 1.75 10.46
N TYR A 107 10.32 2.30 10.69
CA TYR A 107 9.14 1.54 11.11
C TYR A 107 8.52 0.73 9.98
N ILE A 108 8.75 1.12 8.72
CA ILE A 108 8.02 0.53 7.59
C ILE A 108 8.23 -0.97 7.44
N GLY A 109 9.45 -1.43 7.70
CA GLY A 109 9.76 -2.87 7.62
C GLY A 109 8.96 -3.69 8.63
N ASP A 110 8.95 -3.26 9.88
CA ASP A 110 8.20 -3.94 10.93
C ASP A 110 6.70 -3.90 10.66
N TYR A 111 6.20 -2.76 10.19
CA TYR A 111 4.80 -2.60 9.86
C TYR A 111 4.37 -3.58 8.76
N VAL A 112 5.15 -3.65 7.69
CA VAL A 112 4.84 -4.54 6.57
C VAL A 112 4.93 -6.01 6.98
N GLU A 113 5.95 -6.38 7.76
CA GLU A 113 6.05 -7.75 8.29
C GLU A 113 4.83 -8.11 9.13
N HIS A 114 4.37 -7.17 9.96
CA HIS A 114 3.18 -7.36 10.77
C HIS A 114 1.94 -7.61 9.90
N VAL A 115 1.75 -6.79 8.87
CA VAL A 115 0.63 -6.95 7.94
C VAL A 115 0.70 -8.29 7.22
N LEU A 116 1.86 -8.65 6.67
CA LEU A 116 2.02 -9.91 5.97
C LEU A 116 1.76 -11.12 6.88
N SER A 117 2.23 -11.06 8.11
CA SER A 117 2.00 -12.11 9.09
C SER A 117 0.50 -12.29 9.38
N ARG A 118 -0.22 -11.20 9.54
CA ARG A 118 -1.67 -11.26 9.77
C ARG A 118 -2.42 -11.79 8.55
N LEU A 119 -1.98 -11.44 7.35
CA LEU A 119 -2.55 -11.99 6.12
C LEU A 119 -2.36 -13.50 6.03
N GLU A 120 -1.19 -14.00 6.44
CA GLU A 120 -0.94 -15.44 6.49
C GLU A 120 -1.87 -16.16 7.46
N ARG A 121 -2.30 -15.48 8.53
CA ARG A 121 -3.24 -16.02 9.51
C ARG A 121 -4.71 -15.87 9.06
N GLY A 122 -4.97 -15.38 7.85
CA GLY A 122 -6.33 -15.21 7.35
C GLY A 122 -7.06 -14.01 7.90
N GLU A 123 -6.36 -13.00 8.39
CA GLU A 123 -6.95 -11.83 9.05
C GLU A 123 -7.16 -10.62 8.12
N ARG A 124 -7.33 -10.86 6.84
CA ARG A 124 -7.47 -9.78 5.85
C ARG A 124 -8.66 -8.86 6.15
N ASP A 125 -9.82 -9.45 6.45
CA ASP A 125 -11.02 -8.65 6.74
C ASP A 125 -10.87 -7.85 8.02
N GLN A 126 -10.19 -8.38 9.01
CA GLN A 126 -9.92 -7.68 10.26
C GLN A 126 -9.00 -6.48 10.02
N LEU A 127 -7.93 -6.68 9.24
CA LEU A 127 -7.03 -5.59 8.87
C LEU A 127 -7.77 -4.48 8.16
N ARG A 128 -8.64 -4.83 7.22
CA ARG A 128 -9.42 -3.85 6.47
C ARG A 128 -10.31 -3.01 7.40
N ARG A 129 -10.99 -3.66 8.33
CA ARG A 129 -11.86 -2.94 9.28
C ARG A 129 -11.08 -2.03 10.22
N GLU A 130 -9.85 -2.38 10.55
CA GLU A 130 -9.01 -1.57 11.44
C GLU A 130 -8.61 -0.23 10.84
N ILE A 131 -8.66 -0.08 9.52
CA ILE A 131 -8.28 1.17 8.86
C ILE A 131 -9.12 2.33 9.37
N SER A 132 -10.44 2.19 9.39
CA SER A 132 -11.33 3.28 9.80
C SER A 132 -11.58 3.32 11.30
N SER A 133 -11.23 2.27 12.04
CA SER A 133 -11.45 2.22 13.49
C SER A 133 -10.25 2.72 14.29
N ASP A 134 -9.09 2.96 13.66
CA ASP A 134 -7.89 3.41 14.34
C ASP A 134 -7.71 4.92 14.13
N PRO A 135 -7.99 5.75 15.15
CA PRO A 135 -7.90 7.20 15.02
C PRO A 135 -6.46 7.73 14.96
N GLU A 136 -5.48 6.93 15.32
CA GLU A 136 -4.09 7.37 15.43
C GLU A 136 -3.27 7.17 14.16
N ARG A 137 -3.87 6.67 13.12
CA ARG A 137 -3.17 6.46 11.86
C ARG A 137 -3.60 7.41 10.79
#